data_f0571f42266e361ea87e7e208d02adb7
#
_entry.id   f0571f42266e361ea87e7e208d02adb7
#
_cell.length_a   1.000
_cell.length_b   1.000
_cell.length_c   1.000
_cell.angle_alpha   90.00
_cell.angle_beta   90.00
_cell.angle_gamma   90.00
#
_symmetry.space_group_name_H-M   'P 1'
#
loop_
_entity.id
_entity.type
_entity.pdbx_description
1 polymer ?
#
loop_
_entity_poly.entity_id
_entity_poly.type
_entity_poly.pdbx_seq_one_letter_code
_entity_poly.pdbx_strand_id
1 'polypeptide(L)'
;EVRARWQVLILSDTFYQFGEPMMVKLGRPTLYCHDLEVDAKSRMITGWNIRLEDQKRVTVEGLRAMNFNTLAVGDSYNDTNMLAEAHSGILFRPPQNVIDEFPQFPVVEDYTALMAEIKSAAASLGE
;
A
#
# COMPACT_ATOMS: atom_id res chain seq x y z
N GLU A 1 -4.76 -8.27 12.76
CA GLU A 1 -5.53 -9.41 12.27
C GLU A 1 -4.99 -9.88 10.92
N VAL A 2 -4.91 -9.03 9.88
CA VAL A 2 -4.40 -9.40 8.53
C VAL A 2 -3.02 -10.05 8.61
N ARG A 3 -2.07 -9.43 9.30
CA ARG A 3 -0.69 -9.93 9.47
C ARG A 3 -0.56 -11.29 10.18
N ALA A 4 -1.60 -11.76 10.82
CA ALA A 4 -1.62 -13.10 11.42
C ALA A 4 -1.83 -14.22 10.39
N ARG A 5 -2.24 -13.87 9.17
CA ARG A 5 -2.56 -14.81 8.09
C ARG A 5 -1.72 -14.60 6.84
N TRP A 6 -1.44 -13.34 6.49
CA TRP A 6 -0.76 -12.99 5.25
C TRP A 6 0.39 -12.03 5.49
N GLN A 7 1.34 -12.02 4.58
CA GLN A 7 2.38 -10.99 4.56
C GLN A 7 1.76 -9.63 4.20
N VAL A 8 2.17 -8.60 4.92
CA VAL A 8 1.69 -7.24 4.70
C VAL A 8 2.88 -6.34 4.39
N LEU A 9 2.79 -5.67 3.25
CA LEU A 9 3.71 -4.60 2.87
C LEU A 9 2.94 -3.28 2.89
N ILE A 10 3.55 -2.25 3.42
CA ILE A 10 3.05 -0.87 3.36
C ILE A 10 3.84 -0.15 2.27
N LEU A 11 3.13 0.33 1.26
CA LEU A 11 3.69 1.10 0.15
C LEU A 11 3.21 2.55 0.29
N SER A 12 4.13 3.48 0.43
CA SER A 12 3.81 4.87 0.72
C SER A 12 4.75 5.83 -0.01
N ASP A 13 4.22 6.95 -0.48
CA ASP A 13 5.02 8.04 -1.07
C ASP A 13 5.57 9.01 0.00
N THR A 14 5.53 8.61 1.25
CA THR A 14 6.20 9.31 2.37
C THR A 14 7.71 9.02 2.40
N PHE A 15 8.37 9.49 3.43
CA PHE A 15 9.78 9.26 3.71
C PHE A 15 9.96 8.44 4.99
N TYR A 16 11.01 7.62 5.07
CA TYR A 16 11.30 6.79 6.24
C TYR A 16 11.34 7.60 7.54
N GLN A 17 11.92 8.79 7.51
CA GLN A 17 12.05 9.67 8.68
C GLN A 17 10.68 10.08 9.26
N PHE A 18 9.64 10.15 8.42
CA PHE A 18 8.27 10.44 8.87
C PHE A 18 7.47 9.18 9.17
N GLY A 19 7.70 8.10 8.42
CA GLY A 19 6.97 6.85 8.58
C GLY A 19 7.42 6.00 9.78
N GLU A 20 8.70 6.05 10.13
CA GLU A 20 9.32 5.19 11.15
C GLU A 20 8.60 5.22 12.52
N PRO A 21 8.22 6.37 13.09
CA PRO A 21 7.51 6.39 14.37
C PRO A 21 6.19 5.63 14.36
N MET A 22 5.48 5.66 13.23
CA MET A 22 4.24 4.89 13.05
C MET A 22 4.53 3.39 12.90
N MET A 23 5.55 3.05 12.13
CA MET A 23 5.95 1.64 11.93
C MET A 23 6.35 0.98 13.26
N VAL A 24 7.02 1.70 14.14
CA VAL A 24 7.32 1.22 15.51
C VAL A 24 6.04 0.84 16.26
N LYS A 25 5.02 1.72 16.25
CA LYS A 25 3.73 1.46 16.89
C LYS A 25 2.98 0.27 16.28
N LEU A 26 3.15 0.03 14.98
CA LEU A 26 2.52 -1.08 14.27
C LEU A 26 3.30 -2.41 14.38
N GLY A 27 4.40 -2.44 15.15
CA GLY A 27 5.23 -3.63 15.27
C GLY A 27 6.10 -3.90 14.03
N ARG A 28 6.58 -2.83 13.42
CA ARG A 28 7.53 -2.82 12.29
C ARG A 28 7.12 -3.71 11.11
N PRO A 29 5.95 -3.48 10.48
CA PRO A 29 5.66 -4.10 9.18
C PRO A 29 6.68 -3.62 8.14
N THR A 30 6.84 -4.37 7.06
CA THR A 30 7.66 -3.94 5.94
C THR A 30 7.09 -2.66 5.33
N LEU A 31 7.91 -1.61 5.26
CA LEU A 31 7.59 -0.33 4.66
C LEU A 31 8.50 -0.08 3.46
N TYR A 32 7.92 0.16 2.30
CA TYR A 32 8.62 0.72 1.14
C TYR A 32 8.15 2.15 0.92
N CYS A 33 9.07 3.07 1.07
CA CYS A 33 8.86 4.50 0.85
C CYS A 33 10.17 5.16 0.41
N HIS A 34 10.17 6.48 0.35
CA HIS A 34 11.34 7.27 -0.04
C HIS A 34 12.24 7.58 1.16
N ASP A 35 13.37 8.20 0.92
CA ASP A 35 14.35 8.54 1.95
C ASP A 35 14.74 10.02 1.88
N LEU A 36 14.94 10.65 3.05
CA LEU A 36 15.46 12.01 3.14
C LEU A 36 16.96 11.99 3.43
N GLU A 37 17.67 12.88 2.79
CA GLU A 37 19.04 13.21 3.18
C GLU A 37 18.99 14.24 4.31
N VAL A 38 19.51 13.87 5.47
CA VAL A 38 19.51 14.73 6.67
C VAL A 38 20.93 14.91 7.16
N ASP A 39 21.37 16.16 7.26
CA ASP A 39 22.67 16.47 7.83
C ASP A 39 22.74 16.06 9.31
N ALA A 40 23.75 15.26 9.66
CA ALA A 40 23.85 14.67 10.99
C ALA A 40 24.09 15.68 12.11
N LYS A 41 24.68 16.85 11.80
CA LYS A 41 25.02 17.88 12.78
C LYS A 41 23.89 18.91 12.93
N SER A 42 23.46 19.49 11.83
CA SER A 42 22.43 20.53 11.82
C SER A 42 21.02 19.96 11.91
N ARG A 43 20.82 18.67 11.60
CA ARG A 43 19.51 18.02 11.50
C ARG A 43 18.61 18.63 10.41
N MET A 44 19.20 19.35 9.48
CA MET A 44 18.49 19.94 8.35
C MET A 44 18.33 18.92 7.23
N ILE A 45 17.20 18.99 6.54
CA ILE A 45 16.97 18.22 5.30
C ILE A 45 17.83 18.88 4.20
N THR A 46 18.71 18.11 3.60
CA THR A 46 19.60 18.55 2.53
C THR A 46 19.23 18.00 1.15
N GLY A 47 18.36 17.00 1.11
CA GLY A 47 17.89 16.40 -0.13
C GLY A 47 16.91 15.27 0.12
N TRP A 48 16.55 14.58 -0.95
CA TRP A 48 15.71 13.39 -0.88
C TRP A 48 16.09 12.39 -1.97
N ASN A 49 15.85 11.12 -1.67
CA ASN A 49 15.99 10.01 -2.60
C ASN A 49 14.63 9.39 -2.88
N ILE A 50 14.17 9.52 -4.12
CA ILE A 50 13.01 8.76 -4.59
C ILE A 50 13.48 7.34 -4.87
N ARG A 51 12.97 6.38 -4.11
CA ARG A 51 13.35 4.96 -4.24
C ARG A 51 13.11 4.44 -5.65
N LEU A 52 11.90 4.70 -6.16
CA LEU A 52 11.45 4.21 -7.44
C LEU A 52 10.25 5.06 -7.88
N GLU A 53 10.22 5.49 -9.12
CA GLU A 53 9.03 6.13 -9.69
C GLU A 53 7.90 5.13 -9.79
N ASP A 54 6.67 5.55 -9.54
CA ASP A 54 5.47 4.71 -9.51
C ASP A 54 5.66 3.45 -8.64
N GLN A 55 6.34 3.63 -7.51
CA GLN A 55 6.84 2.52 -6.69
C GLN A 55 5.75 1.55 -6.23
N LYS A 56 4.53 2.04 -5.99
CA LYS A 56 3.41 1.20 -5.55
C LYS A 56 3.05 0.18 -6.62
N ARG A 57 2.82 0.62 -7.86
CA ARG A 57 2.53 -0.26 -8.99
C ARG A 57 3.70 -1.19 -9.30
N VAL A 58 4.90 -0.64 -9.43
CA VAL A 58 6.09 -1.41 -9.79
C VAL A 58 6.44 -2.46 -8.74
N THR A 59 6.20 -2.18 -7.45
CA THR A 59 6.36 -3.19 -6.39
C THR A 59 5.38 -4.35 -6.57
N VAL A 60 4.12 -4.07 -6.84
CA VAL A 60 3.11 -5.10 -7.08
C VAL A 60 3.42 -5.92 -8.35
N GLU A 61 3.81 -5.25 -9.44
CA GLU A 61 4.28 -5.90 -10.66
C GLU A 61 5.43 -6.87 -10.39
N GLY A 62 6.43 -6.43 -9.62
CA GLY A 62 7.58 -7.25 -9.23
C GLY A 62 7.19 -8.49 -8.40
N LEU A 63 6.26 -8.33 -7.45
CA LEU A 63 5.75 -9.46 -6.66
C LEU A 63 5.00 -10.46 -7.54
N ARG A 64 4.19 -9.99 -8.47
CA ARG A 64 3.50 -10.86 -9.44
C ARG A 64 4.48 -11.59 -10.36
N ALA A 65 5.52 -10.91 -10.81
CA ALA A 65 6.58 -11.52 -11.62
C ALA A 65 7.33 -12.64 -10.87
N MET A 66 7.34 -12.58 -9.53
CA MET A 66 7.85 -13.64 -8.66
C MET A 66 6.79 -14.68 -8.28
N ASN A 67 5.63 -14.69 -8.93
CA ASN A 67 4.50 -15.60 -8.72
C ASN A 67 3.82 -15.48 -7.35
N PHE A 68 3.88 -14.31 -6.70
CA PHE A 68 3.05 -14.05 -5.52
C PHE A 68 1.64 -13.64 -5.91
N ASN A 69 0.65 -14.19 -5.22
CA ASN A 69 -0.70 -13.65 -5.24
C ASN A 69 -0.71 -12.31 -4.50
N THR A 70 -1.25 -11.28 -5.12
CA THR A 70 -1.23 -9.91 -4.60
C THR A 70 -2.63 -9.36 -4.45
N LEU A 71 -2.89 -8.77 -3.28
CA LEU A 71 -4.08 -8.00 -2.98
C LEU A 71 -3.65 -6.61 -2.53
N ALA A 72 -4.20 -5.58 -3.13
CA ALA A 72 -3.89 -4.20 -2.81
C ALA A 72 -5.10 -3.47 -2.23
N VAL A 73 -4.86 -2.63 -1.23
CA VAL A 73 -5.86 -1.76 -0.61
C VAL A 73 -5.36 -0.32 -0.68
N GLY A 74 -6.18 0.59 -1.13
CA GLY A 74 -5.86 2.01 -1.21
C GLY A 74 -7.08 2.89 -1.00
N ASP A 75 -6.88 4.19 -0.83
CA ASP A 75 -7.95 5.15 -0.52
C ASP A 75 -8.00 6.34 -1.49
N SER A 76 -7.03 6.47 -2.36
CA SER A 76 -6.87 7.67 -3.16
C SER A 76 -6.57 7.39 -4.62
N TYR A 77 -6.64 8.44 -5.43
CA TYR A 77 -6.28 8.39 -6.85
C TYR A 77 -4.86 7.84 -7.08
N ASN A 78 -3.93 8.19 -6.20
CA ASN A 78 -2.53 7.74 -6.30
C ASN A 78 -2.35 6.22 -6.11
N ASP A 79 -3.36 5.54 -5.60
CA ASP A 79 -3.32 4.09 -5.39
C ASP A 79 -3.89 3.29 -6.56
N THR A 80 -4.62 3.94 -7.47
CA THR A 80 -5.40 3.24 -8.52
C THR A 80 -4.54 2.40 -9.44
N ASN A 81 -3.34 2.85 -9.78
CA ASN A 81 -2.41 2.05 -10.58
C ASN A 81 -1.94 0.79 -9.85
N MET A 82 -1.68 0.90 -8.55
CA MET A 82 -1.34 -0.24 -7.69
C MET A 82 -2.51 -1.23 -7.59
N LEU A 83 -3.74 -0.71 -7.41
CA LEU A 83 -4.95 -1.54 -7.33
C LEU A 83 -5.20 -2.29 -8.63
N ALA A 84 -5.01 -1.62 -9.77
CA ALA A 84 -5.18 -2.22 -11.10
C ALA A 84 -4.10 -3.28 -11.40
N GLU A 85 -2.88 -3.09 -10.89
CA GLU A 85 -1.78 -4.03 -11.08
C GLU A 85 -1.95 -5.29 -10.23
N ALA A 86 -2.57 -5.21 -9.06
CA ALA A 86 -2.77 -6.36 -8.18
C ALA A 86 -3.75 -7.39 -8.78
N HIS A 87 -3.69 -8.65 -8.31
CA HIS A 87 -4.71 -9.65 -8.65
C HIS A 87 -6.08 -9.25 -8.13
N SER A 88 -6.14 -8.52 -7.02
CA SER A 88 -7.36 -7.92 -6.47
C SER A 88 -7.05 -6.57 -5.85
N GLY A 89 -7.78 -5.54 -6.26
CA GLY A 89 -7.70 -4.18 -5.71
C GLY A 89 -8.97 -3.84 -4.96
N ILE A 90 -8.84 -3.18 -3.80
CA ILE A 90 -9.96 -2.75 -2.94
C ILE A 90 -9.78 -1.27 -2.62
N LEU A 91 -10.84 -0.50 -2.75
CA LEU A 91 -10.90 0.89 -2.30
C LEU A 91 -11.49 0.95 -0.88
N PHE A 92 -10.72 1.54 0.05
CA PHE A 92 -11.14 1.75 1.43
C PHE A 92 -11.38 3.24 1.70
N ARG A 93 -12.62 3.62 1.92
CA ARG A 93 -13.04 5.02 2.17
C ARG A 93 -12.53 6.01 1.12
N PRO A 94 -12.64 5.71 -0.18
CA PRO A 94 -12.18 6.63 -1.21
C PRO A 94 -13.08 7.85 -1.33
N PRO A 95 -12.59 8.98 -1.87
CA PRO A 95 -13.44 10.09 -2.25
C PRO A 95 -14.35 9.73 -3.45
N GLN A 96 -15.49 10.42 -3.58
CA GLN A 96 -16.53 10.08 -4.57
C GLN A 96 -16.01 10.08 -6.01
N ASN A 97 -15.14 11.03 -6.36
CA ASN A 97 -14.57 11.10 -7.71
C ASN A 97 -13.75 9.84 -8.07
N VAL A 98 -13.11 9.20 -7.10
CA VAL A 98 -12.37 7.94 -7.34
C VAL A 98 -13.36 6.78 -7.55
N ILE A 99 -14.47 6.75 -6.80
CA ILE A 99 -15.52 5.74 -6.99
C ILE A 99 -16.11 5.85 -8.41
N ASP A 100 -16.41 7.05 -8.84
CA ASP A 100 -17.05 7.32 -10.13
C ASP A 100 -16.14 6.96 -11.31
N GLU A 101 -14.85 7.21 -11.17
CA GLU A 101 -13.86 6.97 -12.22
C GLU A 101 -13.36 5.51 -12.28
N PHE A 102 -13.38 4.80 -11.14
CA PHE A 102 -12.87 3.42 -11.03
C PHE A 102 -13.91 2.44 -10.49
N PRO A 103 -15.05 2.29 -11.17
CA PRO A 103 -16.16 1.44 -10.70
C PRO A 103 -15.82 -0.06 -10.65
N GLN A 104 -14.69 -0.48 -11.23
CA GLN A 104 -14.23 -1.87 -11.22
C GLN A 104 -13.71 -2.33 -9.85
N PHE A 105 -13.37 -1.40 -8.94
CA PHE A 105 -12.87 -1.76 -7.62
C PHE A 105 -14.02 -1.80 -6.60
N PRO A 106 -14.11 -2.85 -5.78
CA PRO A 106 -15.02 -2.86 -4.64
C PRO A 106 -14.67 -1.74 -3.67
N VAL A 107 -15.68 -1.08 -3.15
CA VAL A 107 -15.56 0.02 -2.17
C VAL A 107 -16.04 -0.48 -0.82
N VAL A 108 -15.25 -0.27 0.22
CA VAL A 108 -15.58 -0.61 1.59
C VAL A 108 -15.33 0.57 2.53
N GLU A 109 -16.22 0.74 3.52
CA GLU A 109 -16.24 1.93 4.38
C GLU A 109 -15.82 1.66 5.83
N ASP A 110 -15.81 0.39 6.24
CA ASP A 110 -15.41 0.01 7.59
C ASP A 110 -14.46 -1.20 7.60
N TYR A 111 -13.81 -1.42 8.73
CA TYR A 111 -12.81 -2.48 8.86
C TYR A 111 -13.39 -3.89 8.83
N THR A 112 -14.67 -4.06 9.19
CA THR A 112 -15.35 -5.37 9.13
C THR A 112 -15.60 -5.75 7.67
N ALA A 113 -16.12 -4.81 6.88
CA ALA A 113 -16.31 -4.96 5.45
C ALA A 113 -14.97 -5.17 4.72
N LEU A 114 -13.96 -4.38 5.08
CA LEU A 114 -12.62 -4.56 4.51
C LEU A 114 -12.07 -5.96 4.77
N MET A 115 -12.19 -6.47 6.00
CA MET A 115 -11.70 -7.81 6.32
C MET A 115 -12.50 -8.90 5.59
N ALA A 116 -13.79 -8.73 5.40
CA ALA A 116 -14.62 -9.66 4.64
C ALA A 116 -14.19 -9.68 3.17
N GLU A 117 -13.96 -8.51 2.57
CA GLU A 117 -13.51 -8.39 1.18
C GLU A 117 -12.11 -8.97 0.98
N ILE A 118 -11.17 -8.71 1.89
CA ILE A 118 -9.83 -9.34 1.86
C ILE A 118 -9.94 -10.87 1.89
N LYS A 119 -10.76 -11.43 2.77
CA LYS A 119 -10.95 -12.88 2.85
C LYS A 119 -11.58 -13.46 1.58
N SER A 120 -12.55 -12.77 1.01
CA SER A 120 -13.21 -13.16 -0.24
C SER A 120 -12.22 -13.16 -1.41
N ALA A 121 -11.43 -12.10 -1.53
CA ALA A 121 -10.42 -11.98 -2.56
C ALA A 121 -9.31 -13.04 -2.41
N ALA A 122 -8.82 -13.27 -1.18
CA ALA A 122 -7.83 -14.29 -0.90
C ALA A 122 -8.34 -15.70 -1.27
N ALA A 123 -9.58 -16.04 -0.89
CA ALA A 123 -10.19 -17.31 -1.24
C ALA A 123 -10.31 -17.51 -2.76
N SER A 124 -10.60 -16.44 -3.53
CA SER A 124 -10.65 -16.50 -5.00
C SER A 124 -9.27 -16.72 -5.64
N LEU A 125 -8.19 -16.41 -4.92
CA LEU A 125 -6.81 -16.61 -5.34
C LEU A 125 -6.23 -17.95 -4.86
N GLY A 126 -7.04 -18.76 -4.16
CA GLY A 126 -6.64 -20.09 -3.69
C GLY A 126 -5.93 -20.13 -2.34
N GLU A 127 -6.11 -19.07 -1.52
CA GLU A 127 -5.52 -18.95 -0.19
C GLU A 127 -6.47 -19.38 0.95
#